data_dd8f6afea2f0637e0b84bd2dfbebe63a
#
_entry.id   dd8f6afea2f0637e0b84bd2dfbebe63a
#
_cell.length_a   1.000
_cell.length_b   1.000
_cell.length_c   1.000
_cell.angle_alpha   90.00
_cell.angle_beta   90.00
_cell.angle_gamma   90.00
#
_symmetry.space_group_name_H-M   'P 1'
#
loop_
_entity.id
_entity.type
_entity.pdbx_description
1 polymer ?
#
loop_
_entity_poly.entity_id
_entity_poly.type
_entity_poly.pdbx_seq_one_letter_code
_entity_poly.pdbx_strand_id
1 'polypeptide(L)'
;MKIKNLLTLALCIAMCISAAACGKGGGGVSKVTGGDDDMDNTAYSGIEEYAGSTIKFATWIDHKEGEGAVPMASFAEKYDIEVELTAIPQGDYATKLSGMIAAGQSPDMIVDNVEFPTLLPYAEPLNNVKSIDLSDSFWDKTVTEMSTFNGNTYFVNSLNSPWTYRFMCFYNIKLFEDNGFKSPAEYYKENNWNIDTFVSCAKQIRTLGSDYVGASVRQEFAAAIFESETTRLKDGKFVNNVNDPNLSKAYKWMLQGKESGYFITTSGMNQFLKNQCGLFLYGDFGLRSTGGFQTMDPDLIGYVPLPKPTKDQSYYPSVASWRAYGICKGSKNAEATGYFIRYFLDFNNYDRDTMFKSERADKFYDELREIEDHTFMLTYYGVNRDLANTVEVITASSSSQVDTNLKAISNRVDIQVEKANNILEKLD
;
A
#
# COMPACT_ATOMS: atom_id res chain seq x y z
N MET A 1 -17.48 -12.84 -56.45
CA MET A 1 -16.83 -13.41 -55.25
C MET A 1 -15.34 -13.23 -55.39
N LYS A 2 -14.63 -12.66 -54.45
CA LYS A 2 -13.24 -12.19 -54.49
C LYS A 2 -13.03 -10.83 -55.11
N ILE A 3 -12.86 -9.81 -54.28
CA ILE A 3 -12.03 -8.59 -54.29
C ILE A 3 -12.68 -7.66 -53.23
N LYS A 4 -12.38 -7.86 -51.97
CA LYS A 4 -12.69 -6.88 -50.87
C LYS A 4 -11.73 -6.94 -49.68
N ASN A 5 -10.59 -7.65 -49.75
CA ASN A 5 -9.67 -7.77 -48.61
C ASN A 5 -8.22 -7.31 -48.88
N LEU A 6 -8.04 -6.29 -49.75
CA LEU A 6 -6.70 -5.79 -50.06
C LEU A 6 -6.53 -4.25 -49.89
N LEU A 7 -7.43 -3.61 -49.17
CA LEU A 7 -7.37 -2.14 -48.98
C LEU A 7 -7.23 -1.71 -47.49
N THR A 8 -7.03 -2.63 -46.57
CA THR A 8 -6.92 -2.31 -45.13
C THR A 8 -5.49 -2.46 -44.58
N LEU A 9 -4.51 -2.81 -45.39
CA LEU A 9 -3.11 -2.97 -44.96
C LEU A 9 -2.15 -1.88 -45.46
N ALA A 10 -2.64 -0.86 -46.15
CA ALA A 10 -1.82 0.22 -46.73
C ALA A 10 -1.97 1.57 -46.01
N LEU A 11 -2.72 1.66 -44.92
CA LEU A 11 -2.96 2.95 -44.21
C LEU A 11 -2.26 3.05 -42.83
N CYS A 12 -1.47 2.07 -42.41
CA CYS A 12 -0.73 2.11 -41.15
C CYS A 12 0.77 2.37 -41.26
N ILE A 13 1.29 2.66 -42.47
CA ILE A 13 2.74 2.90 -42.68
C ILE A 13 3.07 4.36 -43.07
N ALA A 14 2.09 5.25 -43.14
CA ALA A 14 2.30 6.62 -43.60
C ALA A 14 2.20 7.71 -42.49
N MET A 15 2.32 7.39 -41.21
CA MET A 15 2.31 8.39 -40.13
C MET A 15 3.54 8.38 -39.20
N CYS A 16 4.66 7.89 -39.65
CA CYS A 16 5.90 7.91 -38.86
C CYS A 16 7.08 8.64 -39.49
N ILE A 17 6.86 9.56 -40.45
CA ILE A 17 7.96 10.41 -40.96
C ILE A 17 7.41 11.84 -41.17
N SER A 18 7.35 12.63 -40.08
CA SER A 18 7.48 14.10 -40.16
C SER A 18 7.39 14.73 -38.76
N ALA A 19 8.49 14.78 -38.04
CA ALA A 19 8.79 15.80 -37.04
C ALA A 19 10.27 15.74 -36.62
N ALA A 20 11.14 15.97 -37.59
CA ALA A 20 12.50 16.40 -37.31
C ALA A 20 12.61 17.83 -37.77
N ALA A 21 12.25 18.79 -36.91
CA ALA A 21 12.63 20.19 -37.08
C ALA A 21 12.69 20.85 -35.69
N CYS A 22 13.89 21.05 -35.24
CA CYS A 22 14.40 22.13 -34.39
C CYS A 22 13.40 22.89 -33.51
N GLY A 23 13.46 22.64 -32.22
CA GLY A 23 13.08 23.58 -31.19
C GLY A 23 14.02 23.36 -30.00
N LYS A 24 15.10 24.17 -29.92
CA LYS A 24 15.85 24.38 -28.70
C LYS A 24 14.91 24.98 -27.67
N GLY A 25 14.34 24.14 -26.82
CA GLY A 25 13.69 24.49 -25.58
C GLY A 25 14.33 23.63 -24.51
N GLY A 26 15.32 24.15 -23.83
CA GLY A 26 15.90 23.52 -22.65
C GLY A 26 14.84 23.46 -21.55
N GLY A 27 14.14 22.36 -21.44
CA GLY A 27 13.54 21.90 -20.22
C GLY A 27 14.67 21.33 -19.39
N GLY A 28 15.30 22.18 -18.58
CA GLY A 28 16.21 21.73 -17.57
C GLY A 28 15.42 20.79 -16.66
N VAL A 29 15.86 19.56 -16.58
CA VAL A 29 15.61 18.73 -15.39
C VAL A 29 16.10 19.62 -14.26
N SER A 30 15.16 20.11 -13.44
CA SER A 30 15.53 20.80 -12.20
C SER A 30 16.46 19.84 -11.48
N LYS A 31 17.71 20.26 -11.26
CA LYS A 31 18.61 19.56 -10.39
C LYS A 31 17.84 19.37 -9.08
N VAL A 32 17.46 18.15 -8.78
CA VAL A 32 16.97 17.78 -7.45
C VAL A 32 18.16 17.98 -6.52
N THR A 33 18.23 19.16 -5.92
CA THR A 33 19.30 19.56 -5.01
C THR A 33 18.81 19.33 -3.58
N GLY A 34 18.67 18.09 -3.15
CA GLY A 34 18.19 17.88 -1.79
C GLY A 34 18.45 16.50 -1.20
N GLY A 35 18.41 15.46 -1.99
CA GLY A 35 18.37 14.10 -1.43
C GLY A 35 19.73 13.49 -1.05
N ASP A 36 20.84 13.94 -1.60
CA ASP A 36 22.13 13.24 -1.53
C ASP A 36 23.10 13.78 -0.47
N ASP A 37 22.99 15.06 -0.11
CA ASP A 37 23.95 15.72 0.80
C ASP A 37 23.69 15.41 2.28
N ASP A 38 22.47 14.97 2.64
CA ASP A 38 22.05 14.68 4.02
C ASP A 38 22.07 13.18 4.37
N MET A 39 22.35 12.30 3.41
CA MET A 39 22.44 10.86 3.66
C MET A 39 23.66 10.48 4.51
N ASP A 40 23.47 9.57 5.47
CA ASP A 40 24.58 9.01 6.24
C ASP A 40 25.50 8.17 5.36
N ASN A 41 26.55 8.79 4.83
CA ASN A 41 27.50 8.12 3.96
C ASN A 41 28.26 6.96 4.64
N THR A 42 28.24 6.85 5.96
CA THR A 42 28.89 5.74 6.68
C THR A 42 28.18 4.40 6.43
N ALA A 43 26.88 4.44 6.17
CA ALA A 43 26.06 3.27 5.87
C ALA A 43 26.41 2.60 4.51
N TYR A 44 27.16 3.30 3.66
CA TYR A 44 27.56 2.83 2.32
C TYR A 44 29.05 2.48 2.23
N SER A 45 29.72 2.31 3.35
CA SER A 45 31.14 1.93 3.39
C SER A 45 31.35 0.55 2.76
N GLY A 46 32.25 0.46 1.77
CA GLY A 46 32.55 -0.76 1.03
C GLY A 46 31.73 -0.97 -0.24
N ILE A 47 30.80 -0.06 -0.55
CA ILE A 47 29.96 -0.16 -1.76
C ILE A 47 30.79 -0.08 -3.05
N GLU A 48 31.94 0.60 -3.00
CA GLU A 48 32.86 0.76 -4.13
C GLU A 48 33.41 -0.57 -4.67
N GLU A 49 33.39 -1.64 -3.88
CA GLU A 49 33.78 -2.98 -4.30
C GLU A 49 32.84 -3.56 -5.38
N TYR A 50 31.63 -3.00 -5.51
CA TYR A 50 30.58 -3.47 -6.43
C TYR A 50 30.43 -2.59 -7.67
N ALA A 51 31.27 -1.56 -7.84
CA ALA A 51 31.25 -0.68 -9.01
C ALA A 51 31.31 -1.49 -10.32
N GLY A 52 30.55 -1.05 -11.34
CA GLY A 52 30.41 -1.74 -12.62
C GLY A 52 29.44 -2.92 -12.60
N SER A 53 28.78 -3.22 -11.47
CA SER A 53 27.75 -4.27 -11.40
C SER A 53 26.36 -3.76 -11.80
N THR A 54 25.44 -4.70 -12.02
CA THR A 54 24.03 -4.40 -12.35
C THR A 54 23.11 -5.14 -11.39
N ILE A 55 22.23 -4.41 -10.72
CA ILE A 55 21.19 -4.93 -9.84
C ILE A 55 19.89 -5.07 -10.65
N LYS A 56 19.28 -6.26 -10.65
CA LYS A 56 17.99 -6.53 -11.29
C LYS A 56 16.87 -6.42 -10.26
N PHE A 57 16.02 -5.42 -10.39
CA PHE A 57 14.89 -5.20 -9.50
C PHE A 57 13.60 -5.69 -10.13
N ALA A 58 13.02 -6.79 -9.62
CA ALA A 58 11.72 -7.28 -10.03
C ALA A 58 10.61 -6.60 -9.22
N THR A 59 9.68 -5.97 -9.93
CA THR A 59 8.58 -5.22 -9.30
C THR A 59 7.35 -5.17 -10.20
N TRP A 60 6.16 -5.04 -9.61
CA TRP A 60 4.93 -4.73 -10.36
C TRP A 60 4.67 -3.23 -10.48
N ILE A 61 5.49 -2.40 -9.84
CA ILE A 61 5.36 -0.95 -9.83
C ILE A 61 6.16 -0.41 -11.00
N ASP A 62 5.57 0.48 -11.76
CA ASP A 62 6.31 1.20 -12.80
C ASP A 62 7.13 2.33 -12.16
N HIS A 63 8.43 2.09 -12.03
CA HIS A 63 9.39 3.06 -11.53
C HIS A 63 10.18 3.75 -12.66
N LYS A 64 9.73 3.63 -13.91
CA LYS A 64 10.43 4.28 -15.04
C LYS A 64 10.28 5.78 -15.04
N GLU A 65 9.22 6.28 -14.45
CA GLU A 65 8.95 7.70 -14.29
C GLU A 65 8.58 8.01 -12.83
N GLY A 66 8.89 9.22 -12.36
CA GLY A 66 8.50 9.68 -11.03
C GLY A 66 9.37 9.15 -9.88
N GLU A 67 8.75 8.92 -8.73
CA GLU A 67 9.36 8.68 -7.43
C GLU A 67 10.42 7.56 -7.38
N GLY A 68 10.33 6.55 -8.23
CA GLY A 68 11.30 5.44 -8.23
C GLY A 68 12.44 5.59 -9.24
N ALA A 69 12.28 6.41 -10.28
CA ALA A 69 13.29 6.57 -11.32
C ALA A 69 14.50 7.38 -10.84
N VAL A 70 14.23 8.42 -10.05
CA VAL A 70 15.29 9.33 -9.54
C VAL A 70 16.28 8.61 -8.65
N PRO A 71 15.90 7.86 -7.59
CA PRO A 71 16.87 7.17 -6.74
C PRO A 71 17.68 6.12 -7.49
N MET A 72 17.10 5.44 -8.49
CA MET A 72 17.86 4.48 -9.30
C MET A 72 18.95 5.17 -10.14
N ALA A 73 18.59 6.28 -10.80
CA ALA A 73 19.53 7.04 -11.61
C ALA A 73 20.64 7.68 -10.74
N SER A 74 20.27 8.26 -9.59
CA SER A 74 21.22 8.85 -8.65
C SER A 74 22.17 7.82 -8.06
N PHE A 75 21.66 6.62 -7.72
CA PHE A 75 22.49 5.52 -7.24
C PHE A 75 23.51 5.07 -8.29
N ALA A 76 23.08 4.93 -9.56
CA ALA A 76 23.95 4.54 -10.65
C ALA A 76 25.05 5.60 -10.90
N GLU A 77 24.70 6.90 -10.89
CA GLU A 77 25.65 7.99 -11.07
C GLU A 77 26.68 8.04 -9.93
N LYS A 78 26.23 7.84 -8.69
CA LYS A 78 27.07 7.99 -7.48
C LYS A 78 28.05 6.83 -7.27
N TYR A 79 27.59 5.61 -7.54
CA TYR A 79 28.32 4.38 -7.15
C TYR A 79 28.75 3.52 -8.33
N ASP A 80 28.47 3.93 -9.57
CA ASP A 80 28.75 3.14 -10.79
C ASP A 80 28.11 1.73 -10.72
N ILE A 81 26.87 1.65 -10.21
CA ILE A 81 26.08 0.41 -10.09
C ILE A 81 24.74 0.62 -10.77
N GLU A 82 24.54 -0.02 -11.91
CA GLU A 82 23.27 0.09 -12.66
C GLU A 82 22.11 -0.64 -11.97
N VAL A 83 20.89 -0.11 -12.13
CA VAL A 83 19.66 -0.76 -11.65
C VAL A 83 18.71 -1.00 -12.82
N GLU A 84 18.48 -2.26 -13.15
CA GLU A 84 17.56 -2.69 -14.21
C GLU A 84 16.22 -3.13 -13.63
N LEU A 85 15.13 -2.52 -14.11
CA LEU A 85 13.77 -2.91 -13.72
C LEU A 85 13.27 -4.09 -14.55
N THR A 86 12.77 -5.12 -13.87
CA THR A 86 11.98 -6.19 -14.46
C THR A 86 10.52 -6.04 -14.04
N ALA A 87 9.69 -5.50 -14.95
CA ALA A 87 8.26 -5.35 -14.69
C ALA A 87 7.54 -6.69 -14.74
N ILE A 88 6.92 -7.09 -13.64
CA ILE A 88 6.11 -8.31 -13.53
C ILE A 88 4.71 -7.89 -13.06
N PRO A 89 3.62 -8.20 -13.81
CA PRO A 89 2.27 -7.90 -13.34
C PRO A 89 2.00 -8.52 -11.97
N GLN A 90 1.36 -7.75 -11.08
CA GLN A 90 1.11 -8.16 -9.70
C GLN A 90 0.42 -9.54 -9.60
N GLY A 91 -0.55 -9.81 -10.49
CA GLY A 91 -1.27 -11.09 -10.49
C GLY A 91 -0.42 -12.32 -10.83
N ASP A 92 0.72 -12.13 -11.50
CA ASP A 92 1.64 -13.19 -11.94
C ASP A 92 2.95 -13.21 -11.13
N TYR A 93 3.09 -12.30 -10.16
CA TYR A 93 4.39 -11.97 -9.56
C TYR A 93 5.08 -13.20 -8.95
N ALA A 94 4.43 -13.87 -8.01
CA ALA A 94 5.00 -15.04 -7.34
C ALA A 94 5.30 -16.18 -8.33
N THR A 95 4.41 -16.42 -9.31
CA THR A 95 4.59 -17.50 -10.30
C THR A 95 5.77 -17.22 -11.22
N LYS A 96 5.90 -16.00 -11.74
CA LYS A 96 7.01 -15.62 -12.62
C LYS A 96 8.33 -15.62 -11.88
N LEU A 97 8.35 -15.09 -10.64
CA LEU A 97 9.53 -15.09 -9.78
C LEU A 97 10.02 -16.51 -9.54
N SER A 98 9.13 -17.43 -9.17
CA SER A 98 9.45 -18.85 -9.02
C SER A 98 10.07 -19.45 -10.30
N GLY A 99 9.52 -19.14 -11.47
CA GLY A 99 10.04 -19.58 -12.75
C GLY A 99 11.43 -19.03 -13.07
N MET A 100 11.69 -17.77 -12.78
CA MET A 100 13.00 -17.14 -12.96
C MET A 100 14.06 -17.78 -12.06
N ILE A 101 13.73 -18.03 -10.79
CA ILE A 101 14.63 -18.70 -9.84
C ILE A 101 14.97 -20.11 -10.33
N ALA A 102 13.95 -20.88 -10.73
CA ALA A 102 14.14 -22.25 -11.24
C ALA A 102 14.99 -22.30 -12.51
N ALA A 103 14.96 -21.25 -13.33
CA ALA A 103 15.78 -21.11 -14.53
C ALA A 103 17.20 -20.58 -14.27
N GLY A 104 17.57 -20.29 -13.01
CA GLY A 104 18.85 -19.67 -12.66
C GLY A 104 18.97 -18.21 -13.11
N GLN A 105 17.84 -17.53 -13.31
CA GLN A 105 17.72 -16.14 -13.74
C GLN A 105 17.10 -15.28 -12.63
N SER A 106 17.44 -15.58 -11.38
CA SER A 106 16.95 -14.83 -10.22
C SER A 106 17.19 -13.33 -10.41
N PRO A 107 16.18 -12.46 -10.14
CA PRO A 107 16.47 -11.05 -9.92
C PRO A 107 17.28 -10.88 -8.63
N ASP A 108 17.76 -9.68 -8.37
CA ASP A 108 18.51 -9.38 -7.16
C ASP A 108 17.59 -8.82 -6.07
N MET A 109 16.79 -7.82 -6.40
CA MET A 109 15.84 -7.17 -5.49
C MET A 109 14.41 -7.57 -5.82
N ILE A 110 13.64 -7.83 -4.79
CA ILE A 110 12.19 -8.13 -4.85
C ILE A 110 11.42 -7.26 -3.87
N VAL A 111 10.13 -7.07 -4.16
CA VAL A 111 9.21 -6.31 -3.30
C VAL A 111 8.04 -7.19 -2.89
N ASP A 112 7.60 -7.06 -1.64
CA ASP A 112 6.39 -7.70 -1.13
C ASP A 112 5.46 -6.69 -0.47
N ASN A 113 4.17 -6.86 -0.67
CA ASN A 113 3.12 -6.28 0.17
C ASN A 113 1.84 -7.12 0.16
N VAL A 114 1.57 -7.86 -0.91
CA VAL A 114 0.30 -8.57 -1.13
C VAL A 114 0.47 -10.07 -1.29
N GLU A 115 1.69 -10.54 -1.44
CA GLU A 115 1.99 -11.96 -1.68
C GLU A 115 2.49 -12.68 -0.41
N PHE A 116 2.63 -11.96 0.71
CA PHE A 116 3.06 -12.54 1.99
C PHE A 116 2.05 -13.60 2.50
N PRO A 117 2.47 -14.78 2.95
CA PRO A 117 3.85 -15.28 3.10
C PRO A 117 4.42 -15.99 1.87
N THR A 118 3.75 -15.97 0.74
CA THR A 118 4.08 -16.76 -0.47
C THR A 118 5.48 -16.48 -1.01
N LEU A 119 5.99 -15.26 -0.82
CA LEU A 119 7.32 -14.88 -1.31
C LEU A 119 8.47 -15.27 -0.37
N LEU A 120 8.20 -15.63 0.88
CA LEU A 120 9.26 -15.98 1.85
C LEU A 120 10.23 -17.07 1.32
N PRO A 121 9.78 -18.16 0.69
CA PRO A 121 10.69 -19.19 0.15
C PRO A 121 11.59 -18.71 -0.98
N TYR A 122 11.25 -17.57 -1.58
CA TYR A 122 11.97 -16.96 -2.71
C TYR A 122 12.89 -15.81 -2.28
N ALA A 123 12.88 -15.46 -1.01
CA ALA A 123 13.75 -14.45 -0.44
C ALA A 123 14.97 -15.07 0.24
N GLU A 124 16.10 -14.35 0.19
CA GLU A 124 17.29 -14.66 0.94
C GLU A 124 17.17 -14.11 2.37
N PRO A 125 17.58 -14.85 3.41
CA PRO A 125 17.67 -14.28 4.76
C PRO A 125 18.62 -13.08 4.80
N LEU A 126 18.11 -11.91 5.16
CA LEU A 126 18.89 -10.67 5.21
C LEU A 126 19.94 -10.69 6.33
N ASN A 127 19.80 -11.56 7.31
CA ASN A 127 20.79 -11.82 8.34
C ASN A 127 22.17 -12.23 7.77
N ASN A 128 22.20 -12.78 6.54
CA ASN A 128 23.41 -13.22 5.89
C ASN A 128 24.05 -12.16 4.99
N VAL A 129 23.42 -10.98 4.86
CA VAL A 129 23.82 -9.88 3.97
C VAL A 129 24.50 -8.80 4.81
N LYS A 130 25.82 -8.64 4.66
CA LYS A 130 26.63 -7.76 5.51
C LYS A 130 26.33 -6.28 5.31
N SER A 131 25.86 -5.89 4.12
CA SER A 131 25.45 -4.52 3.79
C SER A 131 24.13 -4.12 4.45
N ILE A 132 23.44 -5.05 5.13
CA ILE A 132 22.21 -4.78 5.88
C ILE A 132 22.45 -5.05 7.37
N ASP A 133 22.63 -4.00 8.14
CA ASP A 133 22.64 -4.10 9.62
C ASP A 133 21.19 -4.01 10.13
N LEU A 134 20.58 -5.16 10.43
CA LEU A 134 19.20 -5.24 10.94
C LEU A 134 19.01 -4.61 12.33
N SER A 135 20.10 -4.26 13.05
CA SER A 135 20.04 -3.55 14.33
C SER A 135 19.92 -2.04 14.17
N ASP A 136 20.15 -1.52 12.96
CA ASP A 136 20.06 -0.09 12.67
C ASP A 136 18.64 0.44 12.89
N SER A 137 18.54 1.59 13.56
CA SER A 137 17.27 2.28 13.81
C SER A 137 16.59 2.83 12.53
N PHE A 138 17.28 2.80 11.42
CA PHE A 138 16.72 3.11 10.10
C PHE A 138 15.57 2.20 9.71
N TRP A 139 15.63 0.92 10.12
CA TRP A 139 14.63 -0.07 9.74
C TRP A 139 13.36 0.03 10.59
N ASP A 140 12.20 -0.08 9.95
CA ASP A 140 10.92 -0.23 10.62
C ASP A 140 10.86 -1.59 11.33
N LYS A 141 10.88 -1.55 12.67
CA LYS A 141 10.86 -2.75 13.51
C LYS A 141 9.60 -3.58 13.31
N THR A 142 8.47 -2.94 13.08
CA THR A 142 7.21 -3.66 12.87
C THR A 142 7.30 -4.51 11.60
N VAL A 143 7.83 -3.96 10.52
CA VAL A 143 8.01 -4.69 9.26
C VAL A 143 9.05 -5.80 9.40
N THR A 144 10.20 -5.53 10.03
CA THR A 144 11.24 -6.53 10.27
C THR A 144 10.75 -7.69 11.14
N GLU A 145 10.07 -7.41 12.24
CA GLU A 145 9.51 -8.44 13.13
C GLU A 145 8.48 -9.32 12.42
N MET A 146 7.61 -8.70 11.61
CA MET A 146 6.58 -9.41 10.86
C MET A 146 7.13 -10.29 9.73
N SER A 147 8.28 -9.95 9.18
CA SER A 147 8.96 -10.73 8.14
C SER A 147 10.06 -11.65 8.71
N THR A 148 10.13 -11.81 10.04
CA THR A 148 11.09 -12.67 10.72
C THR A 148 10.46 -14.00 11.09
N PHE A 149 11.00 -15.09 10.54
CA PHE A 149 10.58 -16.47 10.81
C PHE A 149 11.80 -17.33 11.09
N ASN A 150 11.73 -18.18 12.11
CA ASN A 150 12.82 -19.04 12.55
C ASN A 150 14.15 -18.29 12.79
N GLY A 151 14.06 -17.02 13.25
CA GLY A 151 15.21 -16.16 13.49
C GLY A 151 15.83 -15.50 12.25
N ASN A 152 15.23 -15.71 11.07
CA ASN A 152 15.65 -15.10 9.82
C ASN A 152 14.68 -13.99 9.40
N THR A 153 15.20 -12.81 9.08
CA THR A 153 14.45 -11.68 8.52
C THR A 153 14.58 -11.69 7.01
N TYR A 154 13.48 -11.61 6.29
CA TYR A 154 13.46 -11.74 4.82
C TYR A 154 13.18 -10.42 4.10
N PHE A 155 12.48 -9.50 4.73
CA PHE A 155 12.11 -8.21 4.15
C PHE A 155 12.30 -7.08 5.14
N VAL A 156 12.60 -5.92 4.62
CA VAL A 156 12.78 -4.67 5.39
C VAL A 156 12.06 -3.52 4.73
N ASN A 157 11.74 -2.51 5.54
CA ASN A 157 11.36 -1.18 5.08
C ASN A 157 12.00 -0.15 6.01
N SER A 158 12.11 1.11 5.61
CA SER A 158 12.58 2.16 6.52
C SER A 158 11.46 2.63 7.43
N LEU A 159 11.84 3.08 8.62
CA LEU A 159 10.91 3.68 9.59
C LEU A 159 10.16 4.87 8.97
N ASN A 160 10.83 5.63 8.12
CA ASN A 160 10.29 6.82 7.46
C ASN A 160 9.77 6.56 6.06
N SER A 161 9.61 5.30 5.67
CA SER A 161 9.17 4.96 4.32
C SER A 161 7.80 5.54 3.99
N PRO A 162 7.69 6.26 2.87
CA PRO A 162 6.40 6.67 2.36
C PRO A 162 5.57 5.49 1.84
N TRP A 163 6.13 4.29 1.79
CA TRP A 163 5.51 3.09 1.26
C TRP A 163 4.77 2.26 2.32
N THR A 164 4.84 2.63 3.59
CA THR A 164 3.94 2.12 4.62
C THR A 164 2.67 2.95 4.56
N TYR A 165 1.59 2.37 4.05
CA TYR A 165 0.32 3.06 3.90
C TYR A 165 -0.46 3.02 5.20
N ARG A 166 -1.01 4.16 5.61
CA ARG A 166 -1.94 4.25 6.72
C ARG A 166 -3.36 4.46 6.21
N PHE A 167 -4.27 3.76 6.81
CA PHE A 167 -5.69 3.93 6.50
C PHE A 167 -6.29 5.05 7.34
N MET A 168 -7.09 5.87 6.67
CA MET A 168 -7.67 7.07 7.23
C MET A 168 -9.08 7.30 6.76
N CYS A 169 -9.74 8.23 7.43
CA CYS A 169 -11.00 8.82 6.96
C CYS A 169 -10.73 10.17 6.32
N PHE A 170 -10.84 10.24 5.01
CA PHE A 170 -10.90 11.49 4.27
C PHE A 170 -12.32 12.01 4.22
N TYR A 171 -12.48 13.33 4.20
CA TYR A 171 -13.78 13.95 4.02
C TYR A 171 -13.67 15.21 3.16
N ASN A 172 -14.77 15.58 2.51
CA ASN A 172 -14.84 16.79 1.71
C ASN A 172 -15.19 17.97 2.62
N ILE A 173 -14.22 18.85 2.89
CA ILE A 173 -14.39 20.01 3.78
C ILE A 173 -15.59 20.86 3.34
N LYS A 174 -15.67 21.16 2.03
CA LYS A 174 -16.71 22.03 1.49
C LYS A 174 -18.13 21.48 1.67
N LEU A 175 -18.31 20.16 1.59
CA LEU A 175 -19.64 19.56 1.84
C LEU A 175 -20.11 19.78 3.27
N PHE A 176 -19.21 19.78 4.24
CA PHE A 176 -19.58 20.06 5.63
C PHE A 176 -19.78 21.54 5.90
N GLU A 177 -18.86 22.40 5.45
CA GLU A 177 -18.90 23.86 5.69
C GLU A 177 -20.10 24.52 5.00
N ASP A 178 -20.31 24.28 3.71
CA ASP A 178 -21.39 24.92 2.94
C ASP A 178 -22.79 24.56 3.47
N ASN A 179 -22.92 23.42 4.15
CA ASN A 179 -24.20 22.95 4.69
C ASN A 179 -24.32 23.10 6.20
N GLY A 180 -23.33 23.69 6.86
CA GLY A 180 -23.32 23.88 8.32
C GLY A 180 -23.33 22.56 9.10
N PHE A 181 -22.78 21.50 8.55
CA PHE A 181 -22.67 20.21 9.20
C PHE A 181 -21.44 20.14 10.09
N LYS A 182 -21.57 19.50 11.24
CA LYS A 182 -20.44 19.23 12.10
C LYS A 182 -19.48 18.24 11.43
N SER A 183 -18.22 18.66 11.24
CA SER A 183 -17.23 17.91 10.50
C SER A 183 -16.57 16.80 11.32
N PRO A 184 -15.97 15.78 10.66
CA PRO A 184 -15.14 14.78 11.33
C PRO A 184 -14.04 15.38 12.20
N ALA A 185 -13.37 16.46 11.74
CA ALA A 185 -12.31 17.14 12.48
C ALA A 185 -12.81 17.77 13.79
N GLU A 186 -14.04 18.31 13.82
CA GLU A 186 -14.62 18.83 15.05
C GLU A 186 -14.90 17.71 16.05
N TYR A 187 -15.44 16.58 15.60
CA TYR A 187 -15.62 15.39 16.46
C TYR A 187 -14.29 14.86 16.98
N TYR A 188 -13.26 14.84 16.12
CA TYR A 188 -11.91 14.40 16.52
C TYR A 188 -11.30 15.31 17.59
N LYS A 189 -11.37 16.63 17.43
CA LYS A 189 -10.91 17.62 18.42
C LYS A 189 -11.58 17.47 19.79
N GLU A 190 -12.85 17.05 19.80
CA GLU A 190 -13.61 16.78 21.02
C GLU A 190 -13.33 15.39 21.61
N ASN A 191 -12.39 14.63 21.05
CA ASN A 191 -12.13 13.21 21.36
C ASN A 191 -13.40 12.33 21.28
N ASN A 192 -14.31 12.68 20.39
CA ASN A 192 -15.61 12.02 20.17
C ASN A 192 -15.75 11.50 18.73
N TRP A 193 -14.63 11.23 18.04
CA TRP A 193 -14.64 10.62 16.72
C TRP A 193 -14.69 9.10 16.86
N ASN A 194 -15.86 8.52 16.61
CA ASN A 194 -16.16 7.09 16.74
C ASN A 194 -17.16 6.66 15.66
N ILE A 195 -17.50 5.38 15.59
CA ILE A 195 -18.43 4.84 14.57
C ILE A 195 -19.82 5.47 14.62
N ASP A 196 -20.30 5.92 15.77
CA ASP A 196 -21.63 6.58 15.88
C ASP A 196 -21.61 7.99 15.27
N THR A 197 -20.54 8.76 15.56
CA THR A 197 -20.35 10.09 14.97
C THR A 197 -19.99 10.00 13.48
N PHE A 198 -19.26 8.96 13.05
CA PHE A 198 -19.06 8.64 11.64
C PHE A 198 -20.39 8.44 10.91
N VAL A 199 -21.29 7.61 11.47
CA VAL A 199 -22.64 7.40 10.93
C VAL A 199 -23.43 8.68 10.92
N SER A 200 -23.29 9.54 11.95
CA SER A 200 -23.98 10.84 12.01
C SER A 200 -23.54 11.76 10.88
N CYS A 201 -22.23 11.84 10.58
CA CYS A 201 -21.71 12.57 9.44
C CYS A 201 -22.25 12.01 8.11
N ALA A 202 -22.24 10.68 7.94
CA ALA A 202 -22.76 10.05 6.74
C ALA A 202 -24.27 10.33 6.52
N LYS A 203 -25.06 10.34 7.60
CA LYS A 203 -26.50 10.70 7.55
C LYS A 203 -26.69 12.15 7.09
N GLN A 204 -25.93 13.09 7.64
CA GLN A 204 -25.99 14.50 7.25
C GLN A 204 -25.77 14.67 5.74
N ILE A 205 -24.75 14.04 5.17
CA ILE A 205 -24.48 14.10 3.74
C ILE A 205 -25.64 13.52 2.92
N ARG A 206 -26.25 12.43 3.37
CA ARG A 206 -27.39 11.83 2.68
C ARG A 206 -28.64 12.72 2.62
N THR A 207 -28.76 13.71 3.51
CA THR A 207 -29.86 14.70 3.43
C THR A 207 -29.76 15.64 2.24
N LEU A 208 -28.58 15.73 1.59
CA LEU A 208 -28.34 16.59 0.43
C LEU A 208 -29.00 16.04 -0.85
N GLY A 209 -29.37 14.77 -0.88
CA GLY A 209 -30.09 14.17 -2.01
C GLY A 209 -29.58 12.78 -2.38
N SER A 210 -30.25 12.18 -3.39
CA SER A 210 -29.96 10.82 -3.87
C SER A 210 -28.57 10.67 -4.49
N ASP A 211 -28.03 11.74 -5.07
CA ASP A 211 -26.74 11.74 -5.77
C ASP A 211 -25.54 11.77 -4.80
N TYR A 212 -25.81 12.03 -3.53
CA TYR A 212 -24.78 12.07 -2.50
C TYR A 212 -24.64 10.72 -1.79
N VAL A 213 -23.40 10.31 -1.57
CA VAL A 213 -22.99 9.14 -0.79
C VAL A 213 -22.56 9.60 0.59
N GLY A 214 -23.13 9.06 1.64
CA GLY A 214 -22.75 9.40 3.01
C GLY A 214 -21.32 8.99 3.30
N ALA A 215 -21.00 7.71 3.08
CA ALA A 215 -19.65 7.17 3.23
C ALA A 215 -19.37 6.02 2.27
N SER A 216 -18.11 5.88 1.84
CA SER A 216 -17.58 4.69 1.19
C SER A 216 -16.82 3.86 2.22
N VAL A 217 -17.34 2.69 2.54
CA VAL A 217 -16.79 1.77 3.56
C VAL A 217 -16.66 0.38 2.93
N ARG A 218 -15.48 0.04 2.47
CA ARG A 218 -15.19 -1.32 2.00
C ARG A 218 -14.84 -2.23 3.17
N GLN A 219 -14.85 -3.53 2.92
CA GLN A 219 -14.69 -4.57 3.94
C GLN A 219 -13.36 -4.48 4.71
N GLU A 220 -12.26 -4.17 4.02
CA GLU A 220 -10.95 -4.03 4.63
C GLU A 220 -10.88 -2.85 5.59
N PHE A 221 -11.57 -1.75 5.30
CA PHE A 221 -11.63 -0.60 6.21
C PHE A 221 -12.54 -0.86 7.40
N ALA A 222 -13.65 -1.59 7.20
CA ALA A 222 -14.47 -2.01 8.31
C ALA A 222 -13.68 -2.93 9.26
N ALA A 223 -12.96 -3.91 8.70
CA ALA A 223 -12.09 -4.81 9.44
C ALA A 223 -10.98 -4.03 10.19
N ALA A 224 -10.37 -3.03 9.52
CA ALA A 224 -9.36 -2.15 10.10
C ALA A 224 -9.86 -1.37 11.31
N ILE A 225 -11.06 -0.77 11.23
CA ILE A 225 -11.67 -0.03 12.36
C ILE A 225 -11.83 -0.92 13.60
N PHE A 226 -12.16 -2.18 13.40
CA PHE A 226 -12.34 -3.14 14.49
C PHE A 226 -11.10 -4.00 14.76
N GLU A 227 -9.97 -3.71 14.09
CA GLU A 227 -8.68 -4.37 14.25
C GLU A 227 -8.77 -5.90 14.16
N SER A 228 -9.54 -6.40 13.17
CA SER A 228 -9.80 -7.84 12.99
C SER A 228 -9.86 -8.22 11.51
N GLU A 229 -9.30 -9.36 11.20
CA GLU A 229 -9.28 -9.99 9.87
C GLU A 229 -9.73 -11.45 9.94
N THR A 230 -9.98 -12.07 8.78
CA THR A 230 -10.36 -13.49 8.68
C THR A 230 -9.26 -14.45 9.11
N THR A 231 -8.01 -14.01 9.00
CA THR A 231 -6.83 -14.74 9.48
C THR A 231 -6.01 -13.85 10.41
N ARG A 232 -5.20 -14.46 11.26
CA ARG A 232 -4.29 -13.75 12.16
C ARG A 232 -3.00 -14.51 12.33
N LEU A 233 -1.87 -13.82 12.41
CA LEU A 233 -0.62 -14.40 12.86
C LEU A 233 -0.60 -14.42 14.41
N LYS A 234 -0.41 -15.59 14.98
CA LYS A 234 -0.32 -15.77 16.42
C LYS A 234 0.79 -16.77 16.71
N ASP A 235 1.74 -16.36 17.56
CA ASP A 235 2.87 -17.19 17.98
C ASP A 235 3.63 -17.80 16.75
N GLY A 236 3.86 -16.99 15.71
CA GLY A 236 4.56 -17.40 14.49
C GLY A 236 3.76 -18.29 13.53
N LYS A 237 2.47 -18.53 13.80
CA LYS A 237 1.58 -19.33 12.93
C LYS A 237 0.34 -18.55 12.53
N PHE A 238 -0.11 -18.77 11.31
CA PHE A 238 -1.42 -18.28 10.90
C PHE A 238 -2.52 -19.09 11.57
N VAL A 239 -3.56 -18.43 11.99
CA VAL A 239 -4.76 -19.03 12.56
C VAL A 239 -6.02 -18.52 11.88
N ASN A 240 -7.04 -19.37 11.80
CA ASN A 240 -8.38 -18.98 11.37
C ASN A 240 -9.02 -18.10 12.45
N ASN A 241 -9.42 -16.89 12.06
CA ASN A 241 -9.94 -15.87 12.97
C ASN A 241 -11.40 -15.50 12.68
N VAL A 242 -12.12 -16.28 11.87
CA VAL A 242 -13.52 -15.99 11.48
C VAL A 242 -14.50 -15.95 12.65
N ASN A 243 -14.14 -16.53 13.80
CA ASN A 243 -14.94 -16.50 15.01
C ASN A 243 -14.65 -15.31 15.92
N ASP A 244 -13.78 -14.39 15.52
CA ASP A 244 -13.51 -13.16 16.27
C ASP A 244 -14.78 -12.30 16.31
N PRO A 245 -15.29 -11.96 17.51
CA PRO A 245 -16.46 -11.10 17.64
C PRO A 245 -16.30 -9.73 16.99
N ASN A 246 -15.07 -9.20 16.91
CA ASN A 246 -14.80 -7.90 16.31
C ASN A 246 -14.94 -7.96 14.78
N LEU A 247 -14.56 -9.08 14.14
CA LEU A 247 -14.77 -9.27 12.71
C LEU A 247 -16.27 -9.29 12.37
N SER A 248 -17.07 -10.00 13.15
CA SER A 248 -18.53 -10.00 13.02
C SER A 248 -19.11 -8.61 13.19
N LYS A 249 -18.71 -7.85 14.22
CA LYS A 249 -19.16 -6.47 14.45
C LYS A 249 -18.79 -5.56 13.28
N ALA A 250 -17.58 -5.68 12.74
CA ALA A 250 -17.11 -4.89 11.61
C ALA A 250 -18.03 -5.03 10.39
N TYR A 251 -18.29 -6.26 9.98
CA TYR A 251 -19.12 -6.52 8.81
C TYR A 251 -20.60 -6.20 9.06
N LYS A 252 -21.11 -6.43 10.25
CA LYS A 252 -22.48 -6.02 10.62
C LYS A 252 -22.64 -4.51 10.55
N TRP A 253 -21.72 -3.74 11.13
CA TRP A 253 -21.72 -2.28 11.08
C TRP A 253 -21.70 -1.75 9.64
N MET A 254 -20.81 -2.27 8.82
CA MET A 254 -20.71 -1.90 7.40
C MET A 254 -22.00 -2.18 6.64
N LEU A 255 -22.56 -3.39 6.80
CA LEU A 255 -23.78 -3.79 6.08
C LEU A 255 -25.03 -3.09 6.60
N GLN A 256 -25.14 -2.80 7.90
CA GLN A 256 -26.21 -1.97 8.46
C GLN A 256 -26.19 -0.55 7.88
N GLY A 257 -24.99 0.03 7.71
CA GLY A 257 -24.85 1.33 7.04
C GLY A 257 -25.28 1.29 5.57
N LYS A 258 -24.95 0.21 4.85
CA LYS A 258 -25.40 -0.05 3.46
C LYS A 258 -26.93 -0.22 3.39
N GLU A 259 -27.50 -1.07 4.22
CA GLU A 259 -28.94 -1.34 4.29
C GLU A 259 -29.75 -0.08 4.62
N SER A 260 -29.18 0.79 5.47
CA SER A 260 -29.77 2.08 5.82
C SER A 260 -29.55 3.16 4.75
N GLY A 261 -28.85 2.86 3.66
CA GLY A 261 -28.59 3.79 2.58
C GLY A 261 -27.54 4.88 2.88
N TYR A 262 -26.80 4.76 3.97
CA TYR A 262 -25.75 5.74 4.34
C TYR A 262 -24.41 5.41 3.73
N PHE A 263 -24.11 4.11 3.56
CA PHE A 263 -22.84 3.63 3.03
C PHE A 263 -22.99 2.99 1.65
N ILE A 264 -21.92 3.11 0.86
CA ILE A 264 -21.62 2.17 -0.22
C ILE A 264 -20.46 1.28 0.21
N THR A 265 -20.48 0.02 -0.21
CA THR A 265 -19.44 -0.98 0.12
C THR A 265 -18.48 -1.23 -1.04
N THR A 266 -18.58 -0.42 -2.07
CA THR A 266 -17.69 -0.35 -3.23
C THR A 266 -16.78 0.88 -3.13
N SER A 267 -15.81 1.00 -4.04
CA SER A 267 -14.99 2.21 -4.11
C SER A 267 -15.83 3.44 -4.44
N GLY A 268 -15.83 4.41 -3.56
CA GLY A 268 -16.47 5.72 -3.75
C GLY A 268 -15.56 6.79 -4.35
N MET A 269 -14.41 6.40 -4.93
CA MET A 269 -13.42 7.34 -5.45
C MET A 269 -14.03 8.36 -6.43
N ASN A 270 -14.78 7.89 -7.42
CA ASN A 270 -15.39 8.79 -8.41
C ASN A 270 -16.37 9.77 -7.80
N GLN A 271 -17.14 9.36 -6.80
CA GLN A 271 -18.06 10.22 -6.07
C GLN A 271 -17.30 11.23 -5.19
N PHE A 272 -16.22 10.78 -4.55
CA PHE A 272 -15.38 11.65 -3.72
C PHE A 272 -14.72 12.74 -4.56
N LEU A 273 -14.12 12.38 -5.70
CA LEU A 273 -13.52 13.33 -6.65
C LEU A 273 -14.51 14.34 -7.23
N LYS A 274 -15.80 13.99 -7.30
CA LYS A 274 -16.89 14.87 -7.77
C LYS A 274 -17.58 15.65 -6.64
N ASN A 275 -17.05 15.62 -5.43
CA ASN A 275 -17.66 16.22 -4.25
C ASN A 275 -19.08 15.67 -3.94
N GLN A 276 -19.31 14.39 -4.21
CA GLN A 276 -20.58 13.68 -3.99
C GLN A 276 -20.47 12.59 -2.91
N CYS A 277 -19.31 12.42 -2.28
CA CYS A 277 -19.11 11.49 -1.16
C CYS A 277 -18.60 12.27 0.05
N GLY A 278 -19.29 12.18 1.17
CA GLY A 278 -18.94 12.92 2.38
C GLY A 278 -17.71 12.36 3.07
N LEU A 279 -17.69 11.04 3.29
CA LEU A 279 -16.63 10.32 4.00
C LEU A 279 -16.05 9.23 3.08
N PHE A 280 -14.73 9.17 3.00
CA PHE A 280 -14.03 8.21 2.17
C PHE A 280 -12.88 7.56 2.94
N LEU A 281 -13.03 6.28 3.25
CA LEU A 281 -11.96 5.50 3.87
C LEU A 281 -10.96 5.07 2.80
N TYR A 282 -9.70 5.46 2.98
CA TYR A 282 -8.65 5.21 2.00
C TYR A 282 -7.26 5.27 2.64
N GLY A 283 -6.23 4.87 1.87
CA GLY A 283 -4.85 5.02 2.31
C GLY A 283 -4.32 6.45 2.09
N ASP A 284 -3.37 6.85 2.90
CA ASP A 284 -2.69 8.17 2.83
C ASP A 284 -2.01 8.42 1.48
N PHE A 285 -1.63 7.36 0.75
CA PHE A 285 -1.10 7.47 -0.61
C PHE A 285 -2.05 8.20 -1.59
N GLY A 286 -3.32 8.35 -1.24
CA GLY A 286 -4.27 9.17 -2.00
C GLY A 286 -3.86 10.65 -2.11
N LEU A 287 -3.12 11.16 -1.12
CA LEU A 287 -2.66 12.55 -1.06
C LEU A 287 -1.39 12.82 -1.90
N ARG A 288 -0.72 11.78 -2.38
CA ARG A 288 0.50 11.95 -3.16
C ARG A 288 0.22 12.61 -4.51
N SER A 289 1.26 13.20 -5.09
CA SER A 289 1.20 13.84 -6.40
C SER A 289 0.69 12.92 -7.51
N THR A 290 0.96 11.62 -7.40
CA THR A 290 0.49 10.54 -8.29
C THR A 290 -0.69 9.75 -7.71
N GLY A 291 -1.20 10.15 -6.55
CA GLY A 291 -2.24 9.41 -5.80
C GLY A 291 -3.66 9.62 -6.34
N GLY A 292 -4.60 8.93 -5.69
CA GLY A 292 -6.01 8.94 -6.09
C GLY A 292 -6.68 10.33 -6.10
N PHE A 293 -6.17 11.26 -5.30
CA PHE A 293 -6.73 12.62 -5.19
C PHE A 293 -5.97 13.66 -6.03
N GLN A 294 -5.11 13.24 -6.95
CA GLN A 294 -4.27 14.14 -7.76
C GLN A 294 -5.04 15.24 -8.53
N THR A 295 -6.33 15.04 -8.80
CA THR A 295 -7.18 16.01 -9.51
C THR A 295 -7.96 16.92 -8.56
N MET A 296 -7.94 16.68 -7.25
CA MET A 296 -8.60 17.52 -6.26
C MET A 296 -7.69 18.64 -5.79
N ASP A 297 -8.33 19.74 -5.38
CA ASP A 297 -7.67 20.76 -4.58
C ASP A 297 -7.35 20.19 -3.19
N PRO A 298 -6.08 20.08 -2.80
CA PRO A 298 -5.69 19.49 -1.52
C PRO A 298 -6.27 20.25 -0.32
N ASP A 299 -6.56 21.56 -0.44
CA ASP A 299 -7.14 22.37 0.64
C ASP A 299 -8.62 22.07 0.89
N LEU A 300 -9.27 21.34 -0.02
CA LEU A 300 -10.66 20.88 0.14
C LEU A 300 -10.75 19.46 0.74
N ILE A 301 -9.63 18.78 0.94
CA ILE A 301 -9.57 17.44 1.49
C ILE A 301 -9.29 17.52 2.99
N GLY A 302 -10.28 17.20 3.81
CA GLY A 302 -10.11 16.99 5.22
C GLY A 302 -9.76 15.53 5.52
N TYR A 303 -9.15 15.31 6.69
CA TYR A 303 -8.75 13.97 7.13
C TYR A 303 -8.73 13.88 8.65
N VAL A 304 -9.01 12.69 9.12
CA VAL A 304 -8.93 12.28 10.52
C VAL A 304 -8.51 10.81 10.58
N PRO A 305 -8.02 10.30 11.71
CA PRO A 305 -7.80 8.87 11.89
C PRO A 305 -9.06 8.06 11.58
N LEU A 306 -8.92 6.74 11.47
CA LEU A 306 -10.07 5.85 11.49
C LEU A 306 -10.89 6.08 12.77
N PRO A 307 -12.24 6.03 12.71
CA PRO A 307 -13.05 6.25 13.90
C PRO A 307 -12.84 5.13 14.93
N LYS A 308 -12.93 5.46 16.22
CA LYS A 308 -12.94 4.46 17.28
C LYS A 308 -14.12 3.49 17.09
N PRO A 309 -13.92 2.17 17.22
CA PRO A 309 -15.02 1.20 17.15
C PRO A 309 -16.02 1.32 18.30
N THR A 310 -15.59 1.93 19.42
CA THR A 310 -16.44 2.26 20.55
C THR A 310 -16.04 3.62 21.11
N LYS A 311 -16.99 4.32 21.75
CA LYS A 311 -16.74 5.63 22.37
C LYS A 311 -15.69 5.54 23.48
N ASP A 312 -15.65 4.44 24.18
CA ASP A 312 -14.82 4.28 25.39
C ASP A 312 -13.38 3.80 25.07
N GLN A 313 -13.07 3.51 23.80
CA GLN A 313 -11.71 3.17 23.41
C GLN A 313 -10.78 4.37 23.62
N SER A 314 -9.64 4.13 24.26
CA SER A 314 -8.68 5.19 24.63
C SER A 314 -7.87 5.72 23.46
N TYR A 315 -7.72 4.94 22.38
CA TYR A 315 -6.93 5.26 21.20
C TYR A 315 -7.75 5.16 19.92
N TYR A 316 -7.28 5.77 18.84
CA TYR A 316 -7.81 5.61 17.49
C TYR A 316 -7.12 4.43 16.79
N PRO A 317 -7.88 3.59 16.03
CA PRO A 317 -7.26 2.54 15.25
C PRO A 317 -6.24 3.14 14.27
N SER A 318 -5.01 2.69 14.37
CA SER A 318 -3.97 2.98 13.40
C SER A 318 -3.69 1.71 12.62
N VAL A 319 -4.08 1.69 11.35
CA VAL A 319 -3.95 0.51 10.51
C VAL A 319 -3.09 0.83 9.32
N ALA A 320 -2.04 0.06 9.15
CA ALA A 320 -1.13 0.21 8.04
C ALA A 320 -1.13 -1.05 7.17
N SER A 321 -0.93 -0.84 5.89
CA SER A 321 -0.49 -1.88 4.97
C SER A 321 0.98 -1.64 4.69
N TRP A 322 1.78 -2.68 4.73
CA TRP A 322 3.22 -2.56 4.55
C TRP A 322 3.64 -2.92 3.12
N ARG A 323 4.69 -2.28 2.69
CA ARG A 323 5.49 -2.70 1.55
C ARG A 323 6.89 -2.94 2.07
N ALA A 324 7.51 -4.03 1.67
CA ALA A 324 8.84 -4.35 2.11
C ALA A 324 9.69 -4.84 0.95
N TYR A 325 10.99 -4.71 1.10
CA TYR A 325 11.96 -5.05 0.10
C TYR A 325 12.88 -6.14 0.62
N GLY A 326 13.23 -7.06 -0.26
CA GLY A 326 14.09 -8.18 0.07
C GLY A 326 15.03 -8.53 -1.07
N ILE A 327 15.95 -9.44 -0.79
CA ILE A 327 16.88 -9.99 -1.76
C ILE A 327 16.34 -11.31 -2.25
N CYS A 328 16.34 -11.51 -3.55
CA CYS A 328 15.84 -12.73 -4.14
C CYS A 328 16.83 -13.89 -3.92
N LYS A 329 16.30 -15.06 -3.59
CA LYS A 329 17.10 -16.28 -3.46
C LYS A 329 17.86 -16.58 -4.75
N GLY A 330 19.17 -16.80 -4.63
CA GLY A 330 20.06 -17.01 -5.76
C GLY A 330 20.50 -15.75 -6.49
N SER A 331 20.29 -14.55 -5.89
CA SER A 331 20.94 -13.32 -6.32
C SER A 331 22.45 -13.48 -6.37
N LYS A 332 23.06 -12.90 -7.40
CA LYS A 332 24.53 -12.84 -7.52
C LYS A 332 25.11 -11.54 -6.99
N ASN A 333 24.26 -10.56 -6.67
CA ASN A 333 24.63 -9.21 -6.25
C ASN A 333 24.01 -8.87 -4.90
N ALA A 334 23.89 -9.84 -3.98
CA ALA A 334 23.16 -9.66 -2.71
C ALA A 334 23.68 -8.48 -1.89
N GLU A 335 25.01 -8.32 -1.78
CA GLU A 335 25.61 -7.22 -1.00
C GLU A 335 25.36 -5.86 -1.67
N ALA A 336 25.57 -5.72 -2.98
CA ALA A 336 25.25 -4.50 -3.72
C ALA A 336 23.76 -4.14 -3.59
N THR A 337 22.89 -5.17 -3.62
CA THR A 337 21.44 -5.02 -3.47
C THR A 337 21.08 -4.53 -2.07
N GLY A 338 21.76 -4.98 -1.03
CA GLY A 338 21.53 -4.50 0.34
C GLY A 338 21.80 -3.00 0.47
N TYR A 339 22.92 -2.50 -0.08
CA TYR A 339 23.18 -1.07 -0.17
C TYR A 339 22.12 -0.32 -0.97
N PHE A 340 21.68 -0.89 -2.11
CA PHE A 340 20.66 -0.26 -2.92
C PHE A 340 19.30 -0.19 -2.22
N ILE A 341 18.87 -1.23 -1.50
CA ILE A 341 17.62 -1.21 -0.72
C ILE A 341 17.65 -0.05 0.28
N ARG A 342 18.75 0.11 1.02
CA ARG A 342 18.91 1.22 1.95
C ARG A 342 18.87 2.56 1.23
N TYR A 343 19.65 2.73 0.17
CA TYR A 343 19.70 3.97 -0.61
C TYR A 343 18.32 4.34 -1.18
N PHE A 344 17.64 3.38 -1.78
CA PHE A 344 16.32 3.57 -2.36
C PHE A 344 15.29 4.03 -1.34
N LEU A 345 15.33 3.48 -0.15
CA LEU A 345 14.43 3.85 0.94
C LEU A 345 14.82 5.17 1.58
N ASP A 346 16.10 5.42 1.75
CA ASP A 346 16.63 6.65 2.33
C ASP A 346 16.36 7.84 1.41
N PHE A 347 16.67 7.71 0.13
CA PHE A 347 16.41 8.73 -0.88
C PHE A 347 14.93 9.16 -0.92
N ASN A 348 14.01 8.20 -0.88
CA ASN A 348 12.58 8.49 -0.88
C ASN A 348 12.10 9.17 0.40
N ASN A 349 12.85 9.13 1.50
CA ASN A 349 12.53 9.88 2.71
C ASN A 349 12.83 11.38 2.56
N TYR A 350 13.78 11.76 1.70
CA TYR A 350 14.21 13.15 1.50
C TYR A 350 13.46 13.86 0.36
N ASP A 351 12.89 13.13 -0.60
CA ASP A 351 12.17 13.73 -1.73
C ASP A 351 10.68 14.00 -1.41
N ARG A 352 10.41 14.50 -0.19
CA ARG A 352 9.05 14.78 0.27
C ARG A 352 8.38 15.91 -0.49
N ASP A 353 9.15 16.92 -0.94
CA ASP A 353 8.62 18.10 -1.65
C ASP A 353 7.94 17.73 -2.97
N THR A 354 8.37 16.64 -3.61
CA THR A 354 7.74 16.12 -4.83
C THR A 354 6.63 15.12 -4.54
N MET A 355 6.60 14.55 -3.33
CA MET A 355 5.68 13.49 -2.96
C MET A 355 4.28 14.04 -2.69
N PHE A 356 4.15 15.16 -2.01
CA PHE A 356 2.88 15.76 -1.65
C PHE A 356 2.65 17.07 -2.42
N LYS A 357 1.39 17.32 -2.81
CA LYS A 357 1.01 18.53 -3.54
C LYS A 357 0.91 19.78 -2.68
N SER A 358 0.95 19.65 -1.37
CA SER A 358 0.79 20.78 -0.45
C SER A 358 1.53 20.54 0.86
N GLU A 359 2.03 21.64 1.46
CA GLU A 359 2.59 21.64 2.82
C GLU A 359 1.63 21.05 3.86
N ARG A 360 0.31 21.20 3.65
CA ARG A 360 -0.70 20.62 4.54
C ARG A 360 -0.70 19.10 4.47
N ALA A 361 -0.61 18.50 3.28
CA ALA A 361 -0.55 17.05 3.11
C ALA A 361 0.75 16.49 3.69
N ASP A 362 1.84 17.21 3.51
CA ASP A 362 3.15 16.85 4.06
C ASP A 362 3.16 16.89 5.60
N LYS A 363 2.72 18.00 6.17
CA LYS A 363 2.59 18.15 7.63
C LYS A 363 1.66 17.09 8.25
N PHE A 364 0.59 16.76 7.56
CA PHE A 364 -0.33 15.73 7.99
C PHE A 364 0.30 14.33 8.02
N TYR A 365 1.15 14.04 7.08
CA TYR A 365 1.90 12.78 7.08
C TYR A 365 2.74 12.62 8.36
N ASP A 366 3.30 13.72 8.88
CA ASP A 366 3.99 13.72 10.18
C ASP A 366 3.03 13.53 11.36
N GLU A 367 1.91 14.27 11.36
CA GLU A 367 0.88 14.14 12.40
C GLU A 367 0.35 12.70 12.51
N LEU A 368 0.26 11.98 11.38
CA LEU A 368 -0.13 10.57 11.36
C LEU A 368 0.86 9.65 12.08
N ARG A 369 2.14 9.96 12.00
CA ARG A 369 3.18 9.17 12.63
C ARG A 369 3.19 9.32 14.14
N GLU A 370 2.75 10.46 14.66
CA GLU A 370 2.63 10.69 16.10
C GLU A 370 1.49 9.88 16.75
N ILE A 371 0.55 9.32 15.95
CA ILE A 371 -0.57 8.48 16.45
C ILE A 371 -0.14 7.01 16.72
N GLU A 372 1.14 6.71 16.73
CA GLU A 372 1.72 5.37 16.53
C GLU A 372 1.62 4.34 17.66
N ASP A 373 1.09 4.65 18.82
CA ASP A 373 1.17 3.73 19.97
C ASP A 373 0.44 2.38 19.80
N HIS A 374 -0.39 2.21 18.78
CA HIS A 374 -1.16 0.99 18.55
C HIS A 374 -1.42 0.73 17.07
N THR A 375 -0.38 0.36 16.29
CA THR A 375 -0.56 0.05 14.88
C THR A 375 -0.95 -1.41 14.68
N PHE A 376 -2.15 -1.64 14.16
CA PHE A 376 -2.58 -2.93 13.64
C PHE A 376 -2.18 -3.03 12.18
N MET A 377 -1.34 -4.01 11.84
CA MET A 377 -0.93 -4.23 10.46
C MET A 377 -1.90 -5.17 9.77
N LEU A 378 -2.51 -4.72 8.66
CA LEU A 378 -3.19 -5.61 7.73
C LEU A 378 -2.12 -6.36 6.93
N THR A 379 -1.88 -7.59 7.30
CA THR A 379 -0.66 -8.27 6.89
C THR A 379 -0.85 -9.42 5.97
N TYR A 380 -2.07 -9.84 5.77
CA TYR A 380 -2.26 -11.17 5.21
C TYR A 380 -2.94 -11.11 3.86
N TYR A 381 -2.58 -10.10 3.08
CA TYR A 381 -3.11 -9.95 1.73
C TYR A 381 -2.91 -11.22 0.90
N GLY A 382 -1.74 -11.87 0.99
CA GLY A 382 -1.47 -13.12 0.30
C GLY A 382 -2.37 -14.27 0.76
N VAL A 383 -2.60 -14.40 2.07
CA VAL A 383 -3.53 -15.39 2.63
C VAL A 383 -4.98 -14.99 2.34
N ASN A 384 -5.30 -13.71 2.49
CA ASN A 384 -6.65 -13.19 2.32
C ASN A 384 -7.03 -12.93 0.86
N ARG A 385 -6.08 -12.81 -0.06
CA ARG A 385 -6.36 -12.62 -1.49
C ARG A 385 -7.19 -13.75 -2.08
N ASP A 386 -6.81 -15.00 -1.78
CA ASP A 386 -7.59 -16.17 -2.18
C ASP A 386 -8.95 -16.21 -1.47
N LEU A 387 -9.07 -15.50 -0.35
CA LEU A 387 -10.31 -15.35 0.41
C LEU A 387 -11.14 -14.12 0.00
N ALA A 388 -10.60 -13.19 -0.79
CA ALA A 388 -11.28 -11.96 -1.17
C ALA A 388 -12.66 -12.24 -1.80
N ASN A 389 -12.72 -13.14 -2.79
CA ASN A 389 -13.98 -13.58 -3.40
C ASN A 389 -14.91 -14.29 -2.38
N THR A 390 -14.34 -14.91 -1.35
CA THR A 390 -15.08 -15.59 -0.30
C THR A 390 -15.69 -14.58 0.67
N VAL A 391 -14.95 -13.51 0.99
CA VAL A 391 -15.45 -12.39 1.81
C VAL A 391 -16.47 -11.55 1.06
N GLU A 392 -16.39 -11.45 -0.27
CA GLU A 392 -17.42 -10.79 -1.09
C GLU A 392 -18.80 -11.42 -0.90
N VAL A 393 -18.89 -12.72 -0.68
CA VAL A 393 -20.17 -13.38 -0.36
C VAL A 393 -20.79 -12.80 0.92
N ILE A 394 -19.96 -12.47 1.92
CA ILE A 394 -20.44 -11.84 3.15
C ILE A 394 -20.92 -10.42 2.87
N THR A 395 -20.15 -9.65 2.09
CA THR A 395 -20.46 -8.24 1.81
C THR A 395 -21.62 -8.06 0.82
N ALA A 396 -21.94 -9.10 0.05
CA ALA A 396 -23.13 -9.16 -0.80
C ALA A 396 -24.40 -9.55 -0.04
N SER A 397 -24.30 -10.02 1.21
CA SER A 397 -25.42 -10.48 2.04
C SER A 397 -26.03 -9.35 2.89
N SER A 398 -26.96 -9.71 3.77
CA SER A 398 -27.50 -8.80 4.78
C SER A 398 -26.69 -8.85 6.09
N SER A 399 -26.79 -7.79 6.89
CA SER A 399 -26.14 -7.70 8.19
C SER A 399 -26.55 -8.84 9.16
N SER A 400 -27.79 -9.32 9.04
CA SER A 400 -28.30 -10.44 9.84
C SER A 400 -27.67 -11.80 9.48
N GLN A 401 -27.06 -11.92 8.30
CA GLN A 401 -26.47 -13.17 7.81
C GLN A 401 -24.95 -13.26 8.06
N VAL A 402 -24.33 -12.22 8.59
CA VAL A 402 -22.87 -12.14 8.75
C VAL A 402 -22.31 -13.35 9.51
N ASP A 403 -22.86 -13.67 10.70
CA ASP A 403 -22.33 -14.78 11.51
C ASP A 403 -22.48 -16.14 10.81
N THR A 404 -23.61 -16.34 10.12
CA THR A 404 -23.85 -17.57 9.35
C THR A 404 -22.84 -17.70 8.21
N ASN A 405 -22.57 -16.59 7.51
CA ASN A 405 -21.64 -16.58 6.38
C ASN A 405 -20.19 -16.71 6.82
N LEU A 406 -19.79 -16.04 7.92
CA LEU A 406 -18.47 -16.23 8.51
C LEU A 406 -18.22 -17.69 8.87
N LYS A 407 -19.21 -18.34 9.52
CA LYS A 407 -19.13 -19.76 9.84
C LYS A 407 -19.07 -20.64 8.58
N ALA A 408 -19.80 -20.29 7.53
CA ALA A 408 -19.81 -21.05 6.28
C ALA A 408 -18.49 -21.00 5.52
N ILE A 409 -17.71 -19.90 5.65
CA ILE A 409 -16.40 -19.78 5.01
C ILE A 409 -15.25 -20.38 5.83
N SER A 410 -15.48 -20.79 7.10
CA SER A 410 -14.41 -21.23 8.02
C SER A 410 -13.49 -22.29 7.40
N ASN A 411 -14.05 -23.32 6.79
CA ASN A 411 -13.25 -24.40 6.16
C ASN A 411 -12.36 -23.87 5.02
N ARG A 412 -12.79 -22.84 4.29
CA ARG A 412 -11.95 -22.23 3.23
C ARG A 412 -10.81 -21.44 3.84
N VAL A 413 -11.08 -20.77 4.96
CA VAL A 413 -10.04 -20.07 5.73
C VAL A 413 -9.03 -21.06 6.29
N ASP A 414 -9.47 -22.20 6.83
CA ASP A 414 -8.59 -23.26 7.34
C ASP A 414 -7.64 -23.77 6.24
N ILE A 415 -8.13 -23.99 5.03
CA ILE A 415 -7.30 -24.42 3.90
C ILE A 415 -6.20 -23.38 3.57
N GLN A 416 -6.53 -22.08 3.58
CA GLN A 416 -5.54 -21.04 3.30
C GLN A 416 -4.54 -20.88 4.45
N VAL A 417 -5.00 -20.99 5.67
CA VAL A 417 -4.16 -21.01 6.89
C VAL A 417 -3.18 -22.18 6.84
N GLU A 418 -3.64 -23.39 6.49
CA GLU A 418 -2.78 -24.55 6.32
C GLU A 418 -1.72 -24.34 5.23
N LYS A 419 -2.11 -23.81 4.06
CA LYS A 419 -1.15 -23.48 2.99
C LYS A 419 -0.10 -22.47 3.47
N ALA A 420 -0.51 -21.42 4.17
CA ALA A 420 0.40 -20.40 4.69
C ALA A 420 1.38 -21.00 5.71
N ASN A 421 0.88 -21.82 6.64
CA ASN A 421 1.72 -22.48 7.64
C ASN A 421 2.69 -23.49 7.00
N ASN A 422 2.27 -24.23 5.96
CA ASN A 422 3.15 -25.12 5.21
C ASN A 422 4.28 -24.39 4.49
N ILE A 423 4.10 -23.10 4.15
CA ILE A 423 5.17 -22.23 3.64
C ILE A 423 6.16 -21.92 4.76
N LEU A 424 5.66 -21.51 5.93
CA LEU A 424 6.49 -21.16 7.08
C LEU A 424 7.32 -22.36 7.57
N GLU A 425 6.75 -23.57 7.58
CA GLU A 425 7.43 -24.81 7.99
C GLU A 425 8.56 -25.25 7.03
N LYS A 426 8.60 -24.72 5.82
CA LYS A 426 9.63 -25.01 4.80
C LYS A 426 10.74 -23.96 4.73
N LEU A 427 10.73 -22.98 5.63
CA LEU A 427 11.76 -21.94 5.71
C LEU A 427 13.01 -22.39 6.52
N ASP A 428 13.08 -23.64 6.90
CA ASP A 428 14.21 -24.26 7.61
C ASP A 428 15.45 -24.48 6.75
#